data_b048ffb2fc2017d06a3445c3cf77ea89
#
_entry.id   b048ffb2fc2017d06a3445c3cf77ea89
#
_cell.length_a   1.000
_cell.length_b   1.000
_cell.length_c   1.000
_cell.angle_alpha   90.00
_cell.angle_beta   90.00
_cell.angle_gamma   90.00
#
_symmetry.space_group_name_H-M   'P 1'
#
loop_
_entity.id
_entity.type
_entity.pdbx_description
1 polymer ?
#
loop_
_entity_poly.entity_id
_entity_poly.type
_entity_poly.pdbx_seq_one_letter_code
_entity_poly.pdbx_strand_id
1 'polypeptide(L)'
;MSADNLDTKTAANESRTPIADTHFAVEARLAIQLGRESISSSITAITELVKNAYDAGAGLVRIRFKALGTPSAQMVIEDDGCGMTADDLLNYWMVIGTANKVKLRRVAGVKRALTGEKGLGRLGLDRLARHTKVQSIVEGAHEGIELPIDWSRFEQEDVRLESIHLKLFSVPDLRQDPLTNESCEYPHGTRLVMAELKDDWREATLMDLRAELSLLVSPFSSGTDFNIELDSPAGAGAGGHAAGPGGGRQGGHRRRRALPAR
;
A
#
# COMPACT_ATOMS: atom_id res chain seq x y z
N MET A 1 19.53 -49.79 -43.40
CA MET A 1 20.14 -49.86 -42.07
C MET A 1 20.00 -48.51 -41.41
N SER A 2 19.27 -48.29 -40.37
CA SER A 2 18.60 -49.05 -39.36
C SER A 2 17.55 -48.10 -38.73
N ALA A 3 16.30 -48.44 -38.90
CA ALA A 3 15.22 -47.83 -38.11
C ALA A 3 14.97 -48.82 -36.96
N ASP A 4 15.47 -48.52 -35.75
CA ASP A 4 15.13 -49.23 -34.53
C ASP A 4 15.76 -48.54 -33.33
N ASN A 5 15.18 -47.43 -32.85
CA ASN A 5 15.48 -46.89 -31.51
C ASN A 5 14.46 -45.87 -30.99
N LEU A 6 13.18 -46.00 -31.34
CA LEU A 6 12.14 -45.07 -30.83
C LEU A 6 11.04 -45.75 -29.97
N ASP A 7 11.03 -47.07 -29.86
CA ASP A 7 9.91 -47.80 -29.21
C ASP A 7 10.13 -48.22 -27.75
N THR A 8 11.32 -47.98 -27.18
CA THR A 8 11.59 -48.41 -25.78
C THR A 8 11.18 -47.42 -24.70
N LYS A 9 10.75 -46.18 -25.04
CA LYS A 9 10.28 -45.20 -24.04
C LYS A 9 8.78 -45.24 -23.76
N THR A 10 7.99 -45.83 -24.63
CA THR A 10 6.52 -45.87 -24.48
C THR A 10 6.06 -47.01 -23.59
N ALA A 11 6.78 -48.15 -23.56
CA ALA A 11 6.39 -49.35 -22.82
C ALA A 11 6.58 -49.26 -21.29
N ALA A 12 7.38 -48.28 -20.78
CA ALA A 12 7.61 -48.14 -19.34
C ALA A 12 6.50 -47.29 -18.62
N ASN A 13 5.58 -46.71 -19.37
CA ASN A 13 4.53 -45.83 -18.81
C ASN A 13 3.16 -46.54 -18.67
N GLU A 14 2.99 -47.73 -19.27
CA GLU A 14 1.70 -48.45 -19.27
C GLU A 14 1.40 -49.26 -17.99
N SER A 15 2.37 -49.37 -17.06
CA SER A 15 2.16 -50.10 -15.80
C SER A 15 1.88 -49.22 -14.57
N ARG A 16 1.79 -47.88 -14.73
CA ARG A 16 1.55 -46.97 -13.61
C ARG A 16 0.09 -46.56 -13.57
N THR A 17 -0.61 -47.00 -12.53
CA THR A 17 -1.98 -46.54 -12.27
C THR A 17 -1.91 -45.26 -11.41
N PRO A 18 -2.47 -44.12 -11.84
CA PRO A 18 -2.53 -42.95 -11.01
C PRO A 18 -3.38 -43.24 -9.77
N ILE A 19 -2.88 -42.85 -8.59
CA ILE A 19 -3.56 -43.05 -7.32
C ILE A 19 -4.48 -41.84 -7.05
N ALA A 20 -3.99 -40.63 -7.37
CA ALA A 20 -4.73 -39.37 -7.20
C ALA A 20 -4.08 -38.26 -8.02
N ASP A 21 -4.87 -37.27 -8.38
CA ASP A 21 -4.37 -35.96 -8.78
C ASP A 21 -4.00 -35.17 -7.53
N THR A 22 -2.85 -34.50 -7.54
CA THR A 22 -2.37 -33.73 -6.40
C THR A 22 -1.71 -32.43 -6.83
N HIS A 23 -1.65 -31.47 -5.92
CA HIS A 23 -1.01 -30.18 -6.10
C HIS A 23 -0.29 -29.75 -4.82
N PHE A 24 0.58 -28.74 -4.92
CA PHE A 24 1.19 -28.17 -3.73
C PHE A 24 0.16 -27.36 -2.96
N ALA A 25 0.04 -27.59 -1.66
CA ALA A 25 -0.70 -26.73 -0.74
C ALA A 25 0.26 -25.75 -0.04
N VAL A 26 -0.20 -24.54 0.21
CA VAL A 26 0.60 -23.46 0.81
C VAL A 26 0.08 -23.15 2.20
N GLU A 27 0.94 -23.22 3.22
CA GLU A 27 0.59 -22.75 4.55
C GLU A 27 0.51 -21.22 4.58
N ALA A 28 -0.44 -20.69 5.37
CA ALA A 28 -0.70 -19.25 5.46
C ALA A 28 0.54 -18.47 5.92
N ARG A 29 1.32 -19.03 6.84
CA ARG A 29 2.55 -18.40 7.34
C ARG A 29 3.62 -18.17 6.27
N LEU A 30 3.61 -18.92 5.16
CA LEU A 30 4.55 -18.67 4.07
C LEU A 30 4.35 -17.29 3.44
N ALA A 31 3.10 -16.81 3.33
CA ALA A 31 2.83 -15.45 2.86
C ALA A 31 3.50 -14.40 3.76
N ILE A 32 3.40 -14.57 5.08
CA ILE A 32 4.05 -13.69 6.07
C ILE A 32 5.58 -13.78 5.95
N GLN A 33 6.15 -14.97 5.85
CA GLN A 33 7.60 -15.17 5.71
C GLN A 33 8.14 -14.48 4.45
N LEU A 34 7.49 -14.66 3.30
CA LEU A 34 7.87 -13.98 2.06
C LEU A 34 7.83 -12.45 2.19
N GLY A 35 6.84 -11.92 2.91
CA GLY A 35 6.76 -10.50 3.22
C GLY A 35 7.95 -10.04 4.07
N ARG A 36 8.23 -10.74 5.16
CA ARG A 36 9.31 -10.41 6.11
C ARG A 36 10.70 -10.57 5.50
N GLU A 37 10.92 -11.57 4.66
CA GLU A 37 12.19 -11.77 3.95
C GLU A 37 12.42 -10.71 2.86
N SER A 38 11.36 -10.25 2.20
CA SER A 38 11.45 -9.23 1.17
C SER A 38 11.54 -7.82 1.73
N ILE A 39 11.07 -7.59 2.97
CA ILE A 39 10.97 -6.28 3.61
C ILE A 39 11.66 -6.34 4.97
N SER A 40 12.88 -5.83 5.01
CA SER A 40 13.80 -5.97 6.15
C SER A 40 13.40 -5.16 7.39
N SER A 41 12.68 -4.04 7.22
CA SER A 41 12.30 -3.14 8.30
C SER A 41 10.94 -2.48 8.06
N SER A 42 10.34 -1.91 9.10
CA SER A 42 9.11 -1.13 8.98
C SER A 42 9.30 0.15 8.16
N ILE A 43 10.48 0.76 8.21
CA ILE A 43 10.81 1.90 7.35
C ILE A 43 10.80 1.46 5.88
N THR A 44 11.43 0.32 5.57
CA THR A 44 11.40 -0.25 4.20
C THR A 44 9.97 -0.57 3.77
N ALA A 45 9.13 -1.08 4.68
CA ALA A 45 7.72 -1.34 4.38
C ALA A 45 6.98 -0.07 3.98
N ILE A 46 7.13 1.01 4.75
CA ILE A 46 6.51 2.31 4.44
C ILE A 46 7.05 2.85 3.11
N THR A 47 8.35 2.78 2.89
CA THR A 47 8.99 3.21 1.63
C THR A 47 8.39 2.50 0.42
N GLU A 48 8.17 1.18 0.51
CA GLU A 48 7.52 0.41 -0.56
C GLU A 48 6.04 0.80 -0.77
N LEU A 49 5.30 1.13 0.30
CA LEU A 49 3.92 1.64 0.19
C LEU A 49 3.88 3.00 -0.50
N VAL A 50 4.81 3.90 -0.17
CA VAL A 50 4.95 5.21 -0.84
C VAL A 50 5.29 5.05 -2.33
N LYS A 51 6.19 4.11 -2.67
CA LYS A 51 6.48 3.78 -4.07
C LYS A 51 5.24 3.23 -4.80
N ASN A 52 4.42 2.42 -4.12
CA ASN A 52 3.17 1.93 -4.71
C ASN A 52 2.18 3.07 -4.99
N ALA A 53 2.07 4.06 -4.10
CA ALA A 53 1.27 5.26 -4.32
C ALA A 53 1.80 6.08 -5.52
N TYR A 54 3.11 6.26 -5.63
CA TYR A 54 3.73 6.89 -6.79
C TYR A 54 3.42 6.14 -8.09
N ASP A 55 3.51 4.81 -8.06
CA ASP A 55 3.18 3.96 -9.22
C ASP A 55 1.68 4.03 -9.58
N ALA A 56 0.80 4.31 -8.59
CA ALA A 56 -0.63 4.56 -8.78
C ALA A 56 -0.96 5.98 -9.26
N GLY A 57 0.05 6.80 -9.52
CA GLY A 57 -0.13 8.16 -10.05
C GLY A 57 -0.42 9.21 -8.99
N ALA A 58 -0.26 8.90 -7.71
CA ALA A 58 -0.48 9.86 -6.64
C ALA A 58 0.36 11.13 -6.81
N GLY A 59 -0.20 12.26 -6.47
CA GLY A 59 0.47 13.54 -6.28
C GLY A 59 0.86 13.77 -4.82
N LEU A 60 0.14 13.14 -3.89
CA LEU A 60 0.34 13.31 -2.47
C LEU A 60 0.22 11.97 -1.73
N VAL A 61 1.15 11.73 -0.81
CA VAL A 61 1.06 10.66 0.19
C VAL A 61 1.13 11.29 1.58
N ARG A 62 0.16 10.97 2.44
CA ARG A 62 0.15 11.38 3.85
C ARG A 62 0.38 10.18 4.75
N ILE A 63 1.33 10.30 5.66
CA ILE A 63 1.63 9.32 6.70
C ILE A 63 1.34 9.98 8.04
N ARG A 64 0.37 9.47 8.77
CA ARG A 64 -0.09 10.05 10.02
C ARG A 64 -0.08 9.01 11.13
N PHE A 65 0.35 9.43 12.31
CA PHE A 65 0.38 8.60 13.51
C PHE A 65 -0.53 9.17 14.60
N LYS A 66 -1.12 8.28 15.41
CA LYS A 66 -1.90 8.63 16.59
C LYS A 66 -1.54 7.74 17.76
N ALA A 67 -1.57 8.31 18.97
CA ALA A 67 -1.40 7.59 20.25
C ALA A 67 -0.12 6.75 20.32
N LEU A 68 0.98 7.22 19.72
CA LEU A 68 2.28 6.55 19.79
C LEU A 68 2.72 6.31 21.23
N GLY A 69 3.40 5.19 21.47
CA GLY A 69 3.83 4.76 22.80
C GLY A 69 2.71 4.16 23.67
N THR A 70 1.52 3.93 23.10
CA THR A 70 0.39 3.28 23.78
C THR A 70 -0.09 2.04 23.02
N PRO A 71 -0.81 1.11 23.67
CA PRO A 71 -1.40 -0.04 22.96
C PRO A 71 -2.43 0.33 21.90
N SER A 72 -2.95 1.57 21.92
CA SER A 72 -3.88 2.10 20.93
C SER A 72 -3.19 2.86 19.79
N ALA A 73 -1.88 2.70 19.64
CA ALA A 73 -1.12 3.33 18.56
C ALA A 73 -1.67 2.92 17.18
N GLN A 74 -1.87 3.92 16.35
CA GLN A 74 -2.39 3.78 14.99
C GLN A 74 -1.50 4.52 13.99
N MET A 75 -1.48 4.02 12.77
CA MET A 75 -0.87 4.68 11.62
C MET A 75 -1.84 4.66 10.45
N VAL A 76 -1.92 5.77 9.73
CA VAL A 76 -2.65 5.88 8.48
C VAL A 76 -1.69 6.33 7.40
N ILE A 77 -1.66 5.58 6.30
CA ILE A 77 -0.99 5.97 5.06
C ILE A 77 -2.08 6.13 4.01
N GLU A 78 -2.20 7.31 3.44
CA GLU A 78 -3.20 7.60 2.41
C GLU A 78 -2.56 8.32 1.23
N ASP A 79 -3.04 8.00 0.03
CA ASP A 79 -2.62 8.60 -1.22
C ASP A 79 -3.83 9.09 -2.02
N ASP A 80 -3.59 10.04 -2.94
CA ASP A 80 -4.54 10.56 -3.90
C ASP A 80 -4.36 9.95 -5.30
N GLY A 81 -3.88 8.71 -5.37
CA GLY A 81 -3.69 7.98 -6.62
C GLY A 81 -5.01 7.53 -7.26
N CYS A 82 -4.92 6.71 -8.30
CA CYS A 82 -6.11 6.27 -9.06
C CYS A 82 -7.09 5.40 -8.26
N GLY A 83 -6.71 4.92 -7.07
CA GLY A 83 -7.50 3.97 -6.30
C GLY A 83 -7.59 2.59 -6.95
N MET A 84 -8.42 1.72 -6.35
CA MET A 84 -8.69 0.36 -6.81
C MET A 84 -10.18 0.09 -6.81
N THR A 85 -10.66 -0.58 -7.86
CA THR A 85 -11.98 -1.21 -7.87
C THR A 85 -11.95 -2.53 -7.07
N ALA A 86 -13.12 -3.12 -6.81
CA ALA A 86 -13.19 -4.46 -6.21
C ALA A 86 -12.46 -5.50 -7.09
N ASP A 87 -12.61 -5.42 -8.41
CA ASP A 87 -11.93 -6.30 -9.36
C ASP A 87 -10.41 -6.12 -9.33
N ASP A 88 -9.90 -4.89 -9.22
CA ASP A 88 -8.48 -4.62 -9.10
C ASP A 88 -7.92 -5.21 -7.81
N LEU A 89 -8.65 -5.05 -6.70
CA LEU A 89 -8.25 -5.60 -5.42
C LEU A 89 -8.23 -7.13 -5.46
N LEU A 90 -9.29 -7.78 -5.93
CA LEU A 90 -9.41 -9.24 -5.95
C LEU A 90 -8.44 -9.90 -6.93
N ASN A 91 -8.30 -9.35 -8.15
CA ASN A 91 -7.58 -10.01 -9.24
C ASN A 91 -6.11 -9.60 -9.34
N TYR A 92 -5.70 -8.49 -8.70
CA TYR A 92 -4.32 -8.01 -8.77
C TYR A 92 -3.71 -7.77 -7.38
N TRP A 93 -4.39 -7.07 -6.48
CA TRP A 93 -3.83 -6.76 -5.18
C TRP A 93 -3.77 -7.97 -4.26
N MET A 94 -4.77 -8.86 -4.27
CA MET A 94 -4.80 -10.08 -3.45
C MET A 94 -3.93 -11.21 -4.02
N VAL A 95 -3.48 -11.14 -5.26
CA VAL A 95 -2.72 -12.23 -5.89
C VAL A 95 -1.22 -12.07 -5.63
N ILE A 96 -0.64 -12.96 -4.83
CA ILE A 96 0.77 -12.96 -4.44
C ILE A 96 1.67 -13.39 -5.61
N GLY A 97 2.80 -12.69 -5.80
CA GLY A 97 3.81 -13.09 -6.79
C GLY A 97 3.49 -12.71 -8.24
N THR A 98 2.54 -11.82 -8.48
CA THR A 98 2.24 -11.39 -9.85
C THR A 98 3.17 -10.29 -10.35
N ALA A 99 3.64 -10.44 -11.58
CA ALA A 99 4.29 -9.38 -12.35
C ALA A 99 3.28 -8.37 -12.96
N ASN A 100 2.00 -8.42 -12.54
CA ASN A 100 0.88 -7.73 -13.21
C ASN A 100 0.76 -6.22 -12.94
N LYS A 101 1.75 -5.56 -12.32
CA LYS A 101 1.79 -4.08 -12.22
C LYS A 101 1.60 -3.36 -13.56
N VAL A 102 1.93 -4.05 -14.67
CA VAL A 102 1.74 -3.53 -16.04
C VAL A 102 0.27 -3.32 -16.39
N LYS A 103 -0.67 -4.10 -15.83
CA LYS A 103 -2.10 -3.98 -16.16
C LYS A 103 -2.78 -2.83 -15.42
N LEU A 104 -2.45 -2.61 -14.14
CA LEU A 104 -2.93 -1.45 -13.36
C LEU A 104 -2.50 -0.12 -14.01
N ARG A 105 -1.30 -0.08 -14.60
CA ARG A 105 -0.77 1.09 -15.32
C ARG A 105 -1.61 1.53 -16.53
N ARG A 106 -2.26 0.61 -17.25
CA ARG A 106 -3.11 0.94 -18.41
C ARG A 106 -4.39 1.66 -18.02
N VAL A 107 -4.89 1.43 -16.80
CA VAL A 107 -6.11 2.05 -16.29
C VAL A 107 -5.86 3.51 -15.89
N ALA A 108 -4.69 3.79 -15.32
CA ALA A 108 -4.39 5.10 -14.75
C ALA A 108 -3.89 6.17 -15.76
N GLY A 109 -3.58 5.82 -17.00
CA GLY A 109 -3.01 6.79 -17.97
C GLY A 109 -1.64 7.35 -17.57
N VAL A 110 -1.03 6.85 -16.51
CA VAL A 110 0.20 7.36 -15.90
C VAL A 110 1.42 6.89 -16.68
N LYS A 111 2.20 7.85 -17.21
CA LYS A 111 3.44 7.60 -17.98
C LYS A 111 4.70 7.56 -17.09
N ARG A 112 4.59 7.18 -15.79
CA ARG A 112 5.74 7.10 -14.88
C ARG A 112 6.43 5.75 -15.00
N ALA A 113 7.76 5.69 -14.77
CA ALA A 113 8.48 4.43 -14.68
C ALA A 113 8.09 3.71 -13.38
N LEU A 114 7.79 2.41 -13.45
CA LEU A 114 7.44 1.61 -12.28
C LEU A 114 8.68 1.43 -11.39
N THR A 115 8.51 1.62 -10.09
CA THR A 115 9.59 1.51 -9.10
C THR A 115 9.59 0.19 -8.34
N GLY A 116 8.47 -0.54 -8.31
CA GLY A 116 8.34 -1.79 -7.55
C GLY A 116 8.37 -3.03 -8.45
N GLU A 117 9.28 -3.99 -8.17
CA GLU A 117 9.53 -5.15 -9.04
C GLU A 117 8.82 -6.45 -8.63
N LYS A 118 8.59 -6.72 -7.33
CA LYS A 118 8.32 -8.09 -6.85
C LYS A 118 6.84 -8.43 -6.56
N GLY A 119 5.93 -7.46 -6.51
CA GLY A 119 4.52 -7.71 -6.17
C GLY A 119 4.28 -8.21 -4.73
N LEU A 120 5.26 -8.07 -3.82
CA LEU A 120 5.22 -8.53 -2.44
C LEU A 120 5.04 -7.40 -1.41
N GLY A 121 5.11 -6.13 -1.82
CA GLY A 121 5.04 -4.97 -0.93
C GLY A 121 3.81 -4.94 -0.02
N ARG A 122 2.68 -5.50 -0.49
CA ARG A 122 1.45 -5.62 0.32
C ARG A 122 1.59 -6.55 1.54
N LEU A 123 2.45 -7.55 1.46
CA LEU A 123 2.75 -8.44 2.58
C LEU A 123 3.59 -7.74 3.67
N GLY A 124 4.21 -6.60 3.34
CA GLY A 124 4.87 -5.74 4.31
C GLY A 124 3.93 -5.05 5.29
N LEU A 125 2.62 -5.05 5.03
CA LEU A 125 1.63 -4.55 5.99
C LEU A 125 1.62 -5.36 7.28
N ASP A 126 1.85 -6.69 7.20
CA ASP A 126 2.06 -7.52 8.39
C ASP A 126 3.22 -7.02 9.25
N ARG A 127 4.30 -6.53 8.64
CA ARG A 127 5.45 -5.98 9.37
C ARG A 127 5.08 -4.77 10.22
N LEU A 128 4.13 -3.96 9.75
CA LEU A 128 3.76 -2.69 10.37
C LEU A 128 2.76 -2.84 11.52
N ALA A 129 1.74 -3.71 11.34
CA ALA A 129 0.63 -3.80 12.28
C ALA A 129 0.00 -5.18 12.30
N ARG A 130 -0.71 -5.49 13.38
CA ARG A 130 -1.51 -6.71 13.50
C ARG A 130 -2.82 -6.61 12.72
N HIS A 131 -3.44 -5.44 12.72
CA HIS A 131 -4.68 -5.19 12.00
C HIS A 131 -4.48 -4.10 10.95
N THR A 132 -4.95 -4.37 9.73
CA THR A 132 -4.92 -3.41 8.64
C THR A 132 -6.29 -3.36 7.99
N LYS A 133 -6.78 -2.15 7.69
CA LYS A 133 -7.89 -1.95 6.75
C LYS A 133 -7.34 -1.30 5.49
N VAL A 134 -7.59 -1.93 4.36
CA VAL A 134 -7.31 -1.35 3.04
C VAL A 134 -8.60 -0.73 2.57
N GLN A 135 -8.62 0.58 2.43
CA GLN A 135 -9.74 1.34 1.88
C GLN A 135 -9.33 1.94 0.54
N SER A 136 -10.19 1.91 -0.44
CA SER A 136 -9.89 2.53 -1.74
C SER A 136 -11.16 3.03 -2.42
N ILE A 137 -11.01 4.12 -3.16
CA ILE A 137 -12.06 4.71 -3.99
C ILE A 137 -11.42 5.22 -5.29
N VAL A 138 -12.06 4.90 -6.41
CA VAL A 138 -11.62 5.34 -7.74
C VAL A 138 -12.22 6.72 -8.02
N GLU A 139 -11.49 7.57 -8.75
CA GLU A 139 -11.96 8.89 -9.14
C GLU A 139 -13.33 8.84 -9.82
N GLY A 140 -14.24 9.68 -9.35
CA GLY A 140 -15.63 9.74 -9.84
C GLY A 140 -16.56 8.63 -9.35
N ALA A 141 -16.09 7.67 -8.54
CA ALA A 141 -16.93 6.67 -7.91
C ALA A 141 -17.71 7.27 -6.73
N HIS A 142 -18.92 6.75 -6.51
CA HIS A 142 -19.78 7.14 -5.38
C HIS A 142 -19.57 6.26 -4.14
N GLU A 143 -19.00 5.08 -4.35
CA GLU A 143 -18.76 4.09 -3.30
C GLU A 143 -17.29 3.66 -3.36
N GLY A 144 -16.71 3.46 -2.19
CA GLY A 144 -15.40 2.86 -2.02
C GLY A 144 -15.49 1.39 -1.63
N ILE A 145 -14.33 0.79 -1.42
CA ILE A 145 -14.18 -0.57 -0.92
C ILE A 145 -13.38 -0.57 0.38
N GLU A 146 -13.66 -1.54 1.25
CA GLU A 146 -12.90 -1.77 2.48
C GLU A 146 -12.60 -3.27 2.64
N LEU A 147 -11.32 -3.60 2.85
CA LEU A 147 -10.84 -4.93 3.16
C LEU A 147 -10.13 -4.92 4.53
N PRO A 148 -10.77 -5.39 5.60
CA PRO A 148 -10.10 -5.60 6.88
C PRO A 148 -9.29 -6.91 6.88
N ILE A 149 -8.06 -6.82 7.39
CA ILE A 149 -7.13 -7.94 7.49
C ILE A 149 -6.64 -8.05 8.93
N ASP A 150 -6.82 -9.20 9.55
CA ASP A 150 -6.16 -9.61 10.78
C ASP A 150 -5.01 -10.55 10.43
N TRP A 151 -3.80 -10.03 10.52
CA TRP A 151 -2.58 -10.77 10.16
C TRP A 151 -2.28 -11.93 11.11
N SER A 152 -2.79 -11.92 12.35
CA SER A 152 -2.61 -13.03 13.28
C SER A 152 -3.23 -14.35 12.79
N ARG A 153 -4.22 -14.28 11.91
CA ARG A 153 -4.81 -15.47 11.29
C ARG A 153 -3.84 -16.20 10.35
N PHE A 154 -2.86 -15.49 9.81
CA PHE A 154 -1.83 -16.05 8.93
C PHE A 154 -0.65 -16.63 9.71
N GLU A 155 -0.52 -16.32 11.01
CA GLU A 155 0.54 -16.83 11.87
C GLU A 155 0.19 -18.17 12.53
N GLN A 156 -1.05 -18.64 12.40
CA GLN A 156 -1.51 -19.89 12.97
C GLN A 156 -0.85 -21.08 12.29
N GLU A 157 -0.48 -22.08 13.11
CA GLU A 157 0.06 -23.35 12.60
C GLU A 157 -1.02 -24.20 11.95
N ASP A 158 -0.63 -25.02 10.98
CA ASP A 158 -1.50 -25.95 10.25
C ASP A 158 -2.68 -25.30 9.51
N VAL A 159 -2.61 -23.99 9.23
CA VAL A 159 -3.63 -23.25 8.48
C VAL A 159 -3.16 -23.04 7.05
N ARG A 160 -3.94 -23.53 6.09
CA ARG A 160 -3.68 -23.31 4.67
C ARG A 160 -4.08 -21.89 4.24
N LEU A 161 -3.31 -21.31 3.34
CA LEU A 161 -3.55 -19.97 2.85
C LEU A 161 -4.96 -19.82 2.23
N GLU A 162 -5.38 -20.80 1.45
CA GLU A 162 -6.71 -20.84 0.82
C GLU A 162 -7.87 -20.94 1.81
N SER A 163 -7.62 -21.37 3.05
CA SER A 163 -8.67 -21.43 4.09
C SER A 163 -8.91 -20.10 4.82
N ILE A 164 -8.03 -19.10 4.63
CA ILE A 164 -8.21 -17.79 5.22
C ILE A 164 -9.10 -16.94 4.32
N HIS A 165 -10.38 -16.87 4.68
CA HIS A 165 -11.33 -16.03 3.98
C HIS A 165 -11.35 -14.61 4.57
N LEU A 166 -11.15 -13.61 3.73
CA LEU A 166 -11.31 -12.19 4.03
C LEU A 166 -12.62 -11.69 3.40
N LYS A 167 -13.26 -10.74 4.06
CA LYS A 167 -14.51 -10.14 3.57
C LYS A 167 -14.22 -8.76 2.99
N LEU A 168 -14.53 -8.57 1.72
CA LEU A 168 -14.50 -7.28 1.06
C LEU A 168 -15.86 -6.61 1.21
N PHE A 169 -15.88 -5.34 1.61
CA PHE A 169 -17.08 -4.56 1.80
C PHE A 169 -17.14 -3.41 0.78
N SER A 170 -18.34 -3.10 0.30
CA SER A 170 -18.62 -1.79 -0.28
C SER A 170 -18.90 -0.80 0.85
N VAL A 171 -18.34 0.39 0.77
CA VAL A 171 -18.54 1.46 1.74
C VAL A 171 -19.04 2.71 1.02
N PRO A 172 -20.20 3.26 1.45
CA PRO A 172 -20.83 4.37 0.74
C PRO A 172 -20.07 5.68 0.90
N ASP A 173 -19.22 5.79 1.92
CA ASP A 173 -18.50 7.02 2.22
C ASP A 173 -17.14 6.73 2.88
N LEU A 174 -16.07 7.26 2.32
CA LEU A 174 -14.71 7.26 2.89
C LEU A 174 -14.28 8.64 3.39
N ARG A 175 -15.19 9.62 3.43
CA ARG A 175 -14.92 11.00 3.88
C ARG A 175 -14.94 11.16 5.38
N GLN A 176 -14.75 10.10 6.14
CA GLN A 176 -14.49 10.15 7.55
C GLN A 176 -13.01 9.86 7.82
N ASP A 177 -12.36 10.75 8.55
CA ASP A 177 -10.98 10.56 8.96
C ASP A 177 -10.87 9.44 9.99
N PRO A 178 -10.08 8.38 9.71
CA PRO A 178 -10.03 7.21 10.60
C PRO A 178 -9.32 7.49 11.94
N LEU A 179 -8.57 8.57 12.06
CA LEU A 179 -7.89 8.93 13.29
C LEU A 179 -8.71 9.88 14.17
N THR A 180 -9.44 10.81 13.57
CA THR A 180 -10.18 11.86 14.31
C THR A 180 -11.68 11.63 14.33
N ASN A 181 -12.21 10.79 13.42
CA ASN A 181 -13.64 10.62 13.11
C ASN A 181 -14.32 11.90 12.60
N GLU A 182 -13.55 12.90 12.20
CA GLU A 182 -14.08 14.11 11.60
C GLU A 182 -14.28 13.93 10.10
N SER A 183 -15.13 14.76 9.51
CA SER A 183 -15.30 14.79 8.06
C SER A 183 -14.03 15.27 7.38
N CYS A 184 -13.59 14.56 6.34
CA CYS A 184 -12.42 14.89 5.54
C CYS A 184 -12.74 14.82 4.05
N GLU A 185 -11.98 15.55 3.24
CA GLU A 185 -12.01 15.38 1.80
C GLU A 185 -11.11 14.20 1.42
N TYR A 186 -11.71 13.17 0.85
CA TYR A 186 -11.00 12.01 0.30
C TYR A 186 -11.69 11.59 -1.00
N PRO A 187 -11.39 12.28 -2.12
CA PRO A 187 -12.12 12.10 -3.37
C PRO A 187 -11.80 10.79 -4.08
N HIS A 188 -10.55 10.34 -4.02
CA HIS A 188 -10.06 9.08 -4.61
C HIS A 188 -8.71 8.71 -4.01
N GLY A 189 -8.27 7.47 -4.25
CA GLY A 189 -6.96 6.97 -3.84
C GLY A 189 -7.05 5.71 -2.99
N THR A 190 -5.97 5.41 -2.27
CA THR A 190 -5.89 4.27 -1.35
C THR A 190 -5.48 4.73 0.04
N ARG A 191 -6.18 4.22 1.05
CA ARG A 191 -5.92 4.48 2.47
C ARG A 191 -5.69 3.17 3.21
N LEU A 192 -4.58 3.10 3.92
CA LEU A 192 -4.19 1.98 4.76
C LEU A 192 -4.30 2.43 6.22
N VAL A 193 -5.26 1.87 6.94
CA VAL A 193 -5.48 2.15 8.37
C VAL A 193 -4.92 0.98 9.17
N MET A 194 -3.93 1.23 10.00
CA MET A 194 -3.18 0.23 10.75
C MET A 194 -3.35 0.43 12.25
N ALA A 195 -3.66 -0.64 12.97
CA ALA A 195 -3.82 -0.67 14.42
C ALA A 195 -3.01 -1.80 15.03
N GLU A 196 -2.67 -1.67 16.31
CA GLU A 196 -1.74 -2.56 17.01
C GLU A 196 -0.40 -2.63 16.27
N LEU A 197 0.28 -1.46 16.21
CA LEU A 197 1.57 -1.33 15.53
C LEU A 197 2.60 -2.26 16.18
N LYS A 198 3.37 -2.97 15.36
CA LYS A 198 4.34 -3.96 15.82
C LYS A 198 5.65 -3.35 16.29
N ASP A 199 6.03 -2.20 15.75
CA ASP A 199 7.25 -1.48 16.12
C ASP A 199 6.95 -0.28 17.03
N ASP A 200 7.94 0.08 17.85
CA ASP A 200 7.90 1.25 18.71
C ASP A 200 8.41 2.47 17.91
N TRP A 201 7.45 3.30 17.50
CA TRP A 201 7.68 4.52 16.69
C TRP A 201 8.13 5.68 17.58
N ARG A 202 9.35 5.58 18.13
CA ARG A 202 9.98 6.67 18.90
C ARG A 202 10.49 7.76 17.98
N GLU A 203 10.84 8.89 18.57
CA GLU A 203 11.36 10.05 17.84
C GLU A 203 12.53 9.70 16.91
N ALA A 204 13.48 8.89 17.39
CA ALA A 204 14.62 8.44 16.58
C ALA A 204 14.15 7.65 15.34
N THR A 205 13.22 6.70 15.49
CA THR A 205 12.66 5.92 14.38
C THR A 205 11.91 6.81 13.39
N LEU A 206 11.20 7.84 13.88
CA LEU A 206 10.51 8.81 13.04
C LEU A 206 11.49 9.72 12.29
N MET A 207 12.63 10.06 12.89
CA MET A 207 13.71 10.81 12.21
C MET A 207 14.34 9.97 11.10
N ASP A 208 14.61 8.69 11.35
CA ASP A 208 15.13 7.77 10.34
C ASP A 208 14.13 7.58 9.18
N LEU A 209 12.84 7.42 9.50
CA LEU A 209 11.79 7.38 8.50
C LEU A 209 11.76 8.65 7.63
N ARG A 210 11.84 9.82 8.28
CA ARG A 210 11.87 11.11 7.56
C ARG A 210 13.08 11.21 6.64
N ALA A 211 14.25 10.80 7.10
CA ALA A 211 15.47 10.79 6.30
C ALA A 211 15.32 9.89 5.06
N GLU A 212 14.80 8.67 5.25
CA GLU A 212 14.60 7.72 4.15
C GLU A 212 13.57 8.20 3.13
N LEU A 213 12.42 8.76 3.60
CA LEU A 213 11.40 9.33 2.72
C LEU A 213 11.92 10.53 1.92
N SER A 214 12.83 11.32 2.49
CA SER A 214 13.45 12.45 1.81
C SER A 214 14.29 12.03 0.60
N LEU A 215 14.83 10.81 0.60
CA LEU A 215 15.59 10.26 -0.54
C LEU A 215 14.68 9.85 -1.71
N LEU A 216 13.39 9.60 -1.46
CA LEU A 216 12.43 9.26 -2.53
C LEU A 216 12.03 10.48 -3.35
N VAL A 217 12.04 11.67 -2.74
CA VAL A 217 11.76 12.92 -3.43
C VAL A 217 13.07 13.42 -4.04
N SER A 218 13.34 13.05 -5.29
CA SER A 218 14.58 13.43 -5.96
C SER A 218 14.71 14.95 -6.10
N PRO A 219 15.83 15.56 -5.64
CA PRO A 219 16.07 16.98 -5.83
C PRO A 219 16.28 17.39 -7.29
N PHE A 220 16.44 16.41 -8.20
CA PHE A 220 16.67 16.62 -9.63
C PHE A 220 15.42 16.45 -10.50
N SER A 221 14.29 16.05 -9.91
CA SER A 221 13.02 16.02 -10.62
C SER A 221 12.38 17.41 -10.59
N SER A 222 12.89 18.29 -11.46
CA SER A 222 12.20 19.54 -11.79
C SER A 222 10.84 19.18 -12.41
N GLY A 223 9.77 19.21 -11.61
CA GLY A 223 8.40 19.03 -12.07
C GLY A 223 7.72 17.71 -11.67
N THR A 224 8.18 17.00 -10.65
CA THR A 224 7.34 15.96 -10.06
C THR A 224 6.38 16.58 -9.06
N ASP A 225 5.11 16.58 -9.42
CA ASP A 225 4.00 16.93 -8.53
C ASP A 225 3.76 15.81 -7.50
N PHE A 226 4.82 15.26 -6.87
CA PHE A 226 4.73 14.22 -5.87
C PHE A 226 5.27 14.70 -4.53
N ASN A 227 4.41 14.72 -3.52
CA ASN A 227 4.70 15.18 -2.17
C ASN A 227 4.46 14.07 -1.14
N ILE A 228 5.28 14.07 -0.10
CA ILE A 228 5.14 13.17 1.05
C ILE A 228 4.97 14.05 2.30
N GLU A 229 3.86 13.90 2.99
CA GLU A 229 3.59 14.54 4.28
C GLU A 229 3.72 13.51 5.40
N LEU A 230 4.55 13.81 6.39
CA LEU A 230 4.70 13.00 7.61
C LEU A 230 4.23 13.80 8.82
N ASP A 231 3.12 13.40 9.39
CA ASP A 231 2.55 13.98 10.61
C ASP A 231 2.66 12.99 11.79
N SER A 232 3.35 13.43 12.84
CA SER A 232 3.54 12.66 14.04
C SER A 232 3.35 13.50 15.30
N PRO A 233 2.77 12.96 16.38
CA PRO A 233 2.51 13.69 17.63
C PRO A 233 3.75 14.31 18.27
N ALA A 234 4.95 13.83 17.97
CA ALA A 234 6.22 14.37 18.46
C ALA A 234 6.67 15.67 17.77
N GLY A 235 5.93 16.13 16.75
CA GLY A 235 6.30 17.24 15.86
C GLY A 235 5.50 18.53 15.98
N ALA A 236 4.81 18.78 17.10
CA ALA A 236 4.11 20.06 17.30
C ALA A 236 5.03 21.31 17.36
N GLY A 237 6.30 21.18 16.94
CA GLY A 237 7.31 22.24 16.93
C GLY A 237 8.01 22.52 15.60
N ALA A 238 7.75 21.75 14.54
CA ALA A 238 8.37 22.02 13.25
C ALA A 238 7.44 21.55 12.11
N GLY A 239 6.62 22.46 11.61
CA GLY A 239 5.98 22.33 10.31
C GLY A 239 7.05 22.21 9.22
N GLY A 240 7.59 21.01 9.05
CA GLY A 240 8.58 20.68 8.05
C GLY A 240 7.89 20.09 6.84
N HIS A 241 7.38 20.97 5.96
CA HIS A 241 7.26 20.58 4.56
C HIS A 241 8.65 20.16 4.10
N ALA A 242 8.79 18.96 3.54
CA ALA A 242 9.90 18.66 2.68
C ALA A 242 9.67 19.41 1.34
N ALA A 243 9.64 20.73 1.42
CA ALA A 243 9.58 21.60 0.27
C ALA A 243 11.01 21.87 -0.19
N GLY A 244 11.28 21.56 -1.45
CA GLY A 244 12.49 22.02 -2.14
C GLY A 244 12.62 23.56 -2.06
N PRO A 245 13.84 24.09 -2.14
CA PRO A 245 14.09 25.53 -2.02
C PRO A 245 13.59 26.25 -3.27
N GLY A 246 12.68 27.18 -3.14
CA GLY A 246 12.50 28.12 -4.22
C GLY A 246 11.17 28.83 -4.30
N GLY A 247 11.18 30.10 -4.05
CA GLY A 247 10.29 31.06 -4.67
C GLY A 247 9.44 31.90 -3.73
N GLY A 248 10.06 32.93 -3.12
CA GLY A 248 9.34 34.02 -2.50
C GLY A 248 8.38 34.70 -3.48
N ARG A 249 7.10 34.77 -3.12
CA ARG A 249 6.20 35.79 -3.65
C ARG A 249 5.60 36.57 -2.48
N GLN A 250 6.04 37.81 -2.39
CA GLN A 250 5.35 38.85 -1.63
C GLN A 250 3.95 39.03 -2.22
N GLY A 251 2.95 38.67 -1.46
CA GLY A 251 1.54 38.93 -1.79
C GLY A 251 1.01 40.07 -0.97
N GLY A 252 0.85 41.25 -1.61
CA GLY A 252 0.33 42.46 -1.00
C GLY A 252 -1.10 42.30 -0.50
N HIS A 253 -1.34 42.78 0.71
CA HIS A 253 -2.67 43.05 1.27
C HIS A 253 -3.46 44.01 0.38
N ARG A 254 -4.49 43.53 -0.31
CA ARG A 254 -5.57 44.39 -0.82
C ARG A 254 -6.76 44.30 0.14
N ARG A 255 -6.91 45.36 0.94
CA ARG A 255 -8.14 45.68 1.67
C ARG A 255 -9.26 45.89 0.66
N ARG A 256 -10.33 45.12 0.75
CA ARG A 256 -11.60 45.43 0.05
C ARG A 256 -12.37 46.45 0.88
N ARG A 257 -12.53 47.64 0.31
CA ARG A 257 -13.47 48.67 0.74
C ARG A 257 -14.88 48.23 0.38
N ALA A 258 -15.78 48.27 1.36
CA ALA A 258 -17.23 48.16 1.13
C ALA A 258 -17.72 49.46 0.48
N LEU A 259 -18.63 49.34 -0.50
CA LEU A 259 -19.43 50.41 -1.07
C LEU A 259 -20.84 50.36 -0.48
N PRO A 260 -21.49 51.51 -0.21
CA PRO A 260 -22.81 51.56 0.40
C PRO A 260 -23.94 51.37 -0.62
N ALA A 261 -25.08 50.89 -0.08
CA ALA A 261 -26.33 50.71 -0.80
C ALA A 261 -26.90 52.00 -1.39
N ARG A 262 -27.45 51.88 -2.56
CA ARG A 262 -28.66 52.58 -3.04
C ARG A 262 -29.50 51.61 -3.86
#